data_afa7ff1ae7cd7169b3097133e818a8f6
#
_entry.id   afa7ff1ae7cd7169b3097133e818a8f6
#
_cell.length_a   1.000
_cell.length_b   1.000
_cell.length_c   1.000
_cell.angle_alpha   90.00
_cell.angle_beta   90.00
_cell.angle_gamma   90.00
#
_symmetry.space_group_name_H-M   'P 1'
#
loop_
_entity.id
_entity.type
_entity.pdbx_description
1 polymer ?
#
loop_
_entity_poly.entity_id
_entity_poly.type
_entity_poly.pdbx_seq_one_letter_code
_entity_poly.pdbx_strand_id
1 'polypeptide(L)'
;MKKGDILEGIIERVDFPNKGRVYTEDGMVTVKNGIPGQKIRFVVHKKRKNQAEGRLLEVLEKSPIEKRDPVCSNFPACGGCMYQTMLYEDQLAMKARQVKALLDAAIIDAGQVDEEGKADYCFEGIKGSPMEFAYRNKMEFSFGDAYK
;
A
#
# COMPACT_ATOMS: atom_id res chain seq x y z
N MET A 1 12.01 -6.76 18.50
CA MET A 1 11.50 -7.35 17.22
C MET A 1 12.59 -8.20 16.59
N LYS A 2 12.30 -9.47 16.30
CA LYS A 2 13.21 -10.46 15.68
C LYS A 2 12.49 -11.09 14.47
N LYS A 3 13.26 -11.77 13.59
CA LYS A 3 12.66 -12.58 12.52
C LYS A 3 11.86 -13.73 13.15
N GLY A 4 10.62 -13.91 12.68
CA GLY A 4 9.66 -14.88 13.19
C GLY A 4 8.67 -14.32 14.21
N ASP A 5 8.89 -13.13 14.76
CA ASP A 5 7.94 -12.51 15.68
C ASP A 5 6.62 -12.22 14.96
N ILE A 6 5.51 -12.55 15.60
CA ILE A 6 4.16 -12.19 15.15
C ILE A 6 3.74 -10.96 15.97
N LEU A 7 3.39 -9.91 15.25
CA LEU A 7 3.04 -8.61 15.82
C LEU A 7 1.70 -8.13 15.26
N GLU A 8 1.11 -7.19 15.97
CA GLU A 8 -0.09 -6.46 15.52
C GLU A 8 0.21 -4.97 15.43
N GLY A 9 -0.47 -4.28 14.54
CA GLY A 9 -0.34 -2.84 14.39
C GLY A 9 -1.26 -2.28 13.32
N ILE A 10 -1.32 -0.96 13.26
CA ILE A 10 -2.13 -0.23 12.28
C ILE A 10 -1.23 0.18 11.12
N ILE A 11 -1.73 0.03 9.90
CA ILE A 11 -1.08 0.58 8.71
C ILE A 11 -1.36 2.07 8.67
N GLU A 12 -0.36 2.88 9.04
CA GLU A 12 -0.49 4.33 9.07
C GLU A 12 -0.62 4.93 7.66
N ARG A 13 0.19 4.41 6.74
CA ARG A 13 0.17 4.82 5.33
C ARG A 13 0.68 3.70 4.43
N VAL A 14 0.39 3.82 3.14
CA VAL A 14 0.92 2.92 2.11
C VAL A 14 1.72 3.74 1.11
N ASP A 15 3.02 3.50 1.05
CA ASP A 15 3.92 4.10 0.07
C ASP A 15 3.92 3.29 -1.23
N PHE A 16 4.33 3.92 -2.34
CA PHE A 16 4.42 3.26 -3.65
C PHE A 16 5.44 2.10 -3.63
N PRO A 17 5.18 0.99 -4.30
CA PRO A 17 3.96 0.62 -5.04
C PRO A 17 2.87 -0.02 -4.15
N ASN A 18 3.17 -0.50 -2.98
CA ASN A 18 2.26 -1.12 -2.01
C ASN A 18 3.03 -1.48 -0.72
N LYS A 19 3.66 -0.50 -0.12
CA LYS A 19 4.47 -0.64 1.08
C LYS A 19 3.74 -0.03 2.27
N GLY A 20 2.90 -0.81 2.96
CA GLY A 20 2.27 -0.40 4.21
C GLY A 20 3.31 -0.15 5.30
N ARG A 21 3.20 0.98 5.99
CA ARG A 21 4.06 1.36 7.10
C ARG A 21 3.34 1.13 8.41
N VAL A 22 3.88 0.24 9.22
CA VAL A 22 3.40 -0.06 10.57
C VAL A 22 4.48 0.37 11.55
N TYR A 23 4.13 1.24 12.48
CA TYR A 23 5.04 1.66 13.54
C TYR A 23 4.81 0.82 14.78
N THR A 24 5.87 0.30 15.34
CA THR A 24 5.90 -0.48 16.59
C THR A 24 6.88 0.17 17.57
N GLU A 25 6.87 -0.24 18.82
CA GLU A 25 7.83 0.22 19.82
C GLU A 25 9.29 -0.05 19.41
N ASP A 26 9.52 -1.11 18.65
CA ASP A 26 10.84 -1.53 18.15
C ASP A 26 11.23 -0.88 16.79
N GLY A 27 10.40 -0.01 16.25
CA GLY A 27 10.62 0.68 14.98
C GLY A 27 9.59 0.38 13.88
N MET A 28 9.89 0.83 12.67
CA MET A 28 8.99 0.73 11.53
C MET A 28 9.13 -0.62 10.81
N VAL A 29 7.98 -1.23 10.51
CA VAL A 29 7.89 -2.44 9.70
C VAL A 29 7.16 -2.14 8.38
N THR A 30 7.71 -2.62 7.28
CA THR A 30 7.05 -2.56 5.97
C THR A 30 6.26 -3.84 5.74
N VAL A 31 4.94 -3.72 5.60
CA VAL A 31 4.04 -4.84 5.30
C VAL A 31 3.34 -4.56 3.97
N LYS A 32 3.42 -5.52 3.03
CA LYS A 32 2.75 -5.41 1.73
C LYS A 32 1.30 -5.89 1.81
N ASN A 33 0.50 -5.48 0.80
CA ASN A 33 -0.89 -5.94 0.57
C ASN A 33 -1.89 -5.50 1.64
N GLY A 34 -1.64 -4.38 2.29
CA GLY A 34 -2.59 -3.80 3.22
C GLY A 34 -3.11 -2.44 2.74
N ILE A 35 -4.14 -1.96 3.39
CA ILE A 35 -4.83 -0.69 3.15
C ILE A 35 -4.54 0.25 4.34
N PRO A 36 -4.33 1.56 4.11
CA PRO A 36 -4.14 2.51 5.21
C PRO A 36 -5.31 2.47 6.19
N GLY A 37 -5.04 2.45 7.48
CA GLY A 37 -6.02 2.37 8.55
C GLY A 37 -6.46 0.96 8.94
N GLN A 38 -6.03 -0.09 8.25
CA GLN A 38 -6.26 -1.47 8.69
C GLN A 38 -5.43 -1.79 9.93
N LYS A 39 -6.05 -2.45 10.92
CA LYS A 39 -5.32 -3.13 11.97
C LYS A 39 -5.03 -4.57 11.53
N ILE A 40 -3.79 -4.92 11.52
CA ILE A 40 -3.30 -6.17 10.94
C ILE A 40 -2.47 -6.98 11.94
N ARG A 41 -2.45 -8.29 11.74
CA ARG A 41 -1.46 -9.21 12.30
C ARG A 41 -0.48 -9.60 11.21
N PHE A 42 0.79 -9.54 11.49
CA PHE A 42 1.86 -9.84 10.55
C PHE A 42 3.03 -10.55 11.20
N VAL A 43 3.79 -11.31 10.41
CA VAL A 43 5.03 -11.96 10.85
C VAL A 43 6.23 -11.23 10.28
N VAL A 44 7.21 -10.92 11.12
CA VAL A 44 8.49 -10.34 10.68
C VAL A 44 9.30 -11.41 9.96
N HIS A 45 9.51 -11.26 8.65
CA HIS A 45 10.27 -12.23 7.86
C HIS A 45 11.70 -11.78 7.54
N LYS A 46 11.98 -10.48 7.60
CA LYS A 46 13.30 -9.91 7.35
C LYS A 46 13.56 -8.71 8.25
N LYS A 47 14.77 -8.63 8.79
CA LYS A 47 15.24 -7.48 9.55
C LYS A 47 16.67 -7.13 9.11
N ARG A 48 16.90 -5.86 8.80
CA ARG A 48 18.23 -5.30 8.48
C ARG A 48 18.38 -3.96 9.18
N LYS A 49 19.34 -3.85 10.10
CA LYS A 49 19.59 -2.60 10.87
C LYS A 49 18.27 -1.97 11.35
N ASN A 50 17.89 -0.84 10.78
CA ASN A 50 16.70 -0.07 11.15
C ASN A 50 15.46 -0.35 10.28
N GLN A 51 15.48 -1.34 9.39
CA GLN A 51 14.36 -1.69 8.52
C GLN A 51 13.91 -3.12 8.78
N ALA A 52 12.62 -3.30 8.95
CA ALA A 52 12.00 -4.63 9.03
C ALA A 52 10.93 -4.78 7.94
N GLU A 53 10.81 -6.00 7.42
CA GLU A 53 9.76 -6.38 6.48
C GLU A 53 8.90 -7.46 7.11
N GLY A 54 7.60 -7.26 7.09
CA GLY A 54 6.59 -8.19 7.57
C GLY A 54 5.76 -8.75 6.43
N ARG A 55 5.25 -9.95 6.64
CA ARG A 55 4.22 -10.58 5.80
C ARG A 55 2.89 -10.50 6.52
N LEU A 56 1.89 -9.95 5.85
CA LEU A 56 0.51 -9.91 6.33
C LEU A 56 0.00 -11.34 6.56
N LEU A 57 -0.54 -11.60 7.73
CA LEU A 57 -1.20 -12.86 8.08
C LEU A 57 -2.71 -12.68 8.07
N GLU A 58 -3.22 -11.62 8.69
CA GLU A 58 -4.64 -11.40 8.90
C GLU A 58 -4.96 -9.92 9.03
N VAL A 59 -6.11 -9.49 8.52
CA VAL A 59 -6.70 -8.18 8.80
C VAL A 59 -7.64 -8.36 9.98
N LEU A 60 -7.29 -7.79 11.13
CA LEU A 60 -8.06 -7.87 12.38
C LEU A 60 -9.24 -6.89 12.37
N GLU A 61 -9.01 -5.69 11.86
CA GLU A 61 -10.02 -4.64 11.71
C GLU A 61 -9.87 -3.98 10.34
N LYS A 62 -11.00 -3.84 9.62
CA LYS A 62 -11.05 -3.15 8.33
C LYS A 62 -10.74 -1.67 8.51
N SER A 63 -10.16 -1.07 7.48
CA SER A 63 -9.96 0.36 7.44
C SER A 63 -11.30 1.11 7.29
N PRO A 64 -11.46 2.30 7.89
CA PRO A 64 -12.63 3.16 7.66
C PRO A 64 -12.85 3.56 6.18
N ILE A 65 -11.82 3.48 5.34
CA ILE A 65 -11.94 3.76 3.89
C ILE A 65 -12.36 2.54 3.06
N GLU A 66 -12.52 1.36 3.68
CA GLU A 66 -13.09 0.18 3.04
C GLU A 66 -14.62 0.23 3.11
N LYS A 67 -15.22 0.95 2.18
CA LYS A 67 -16.64 1.33 2.19
C LYS A 67 -17.52 0.46 1.31
N ARG A 68 -16.96 -0.57 0.66
CA ARG A 68 -17.71 -1.49 -0.20
C ARG A 68 -17.24 -2.93 -0.06
N ASP A 69 -18.11 -3.87 -0.41
CA ASP A 69 -17.73 -5.27 -0.52
C ASP A 69 -16.97 -5.51 -1.84
N PRO A 70 -16.04 -6.48 -1.86
CA PRO A 70 -15.34 -6.83 -3.08
C PRO A 70 -16.28 -7.44 -4.10
N VAL A 71 -16.13 -7.05 -5.37
CA VAL A 71 -16.93 -7.57 -6.49
C VAL A 71 -16.52 -9.01 -6.86
N CYS A 72 -15.25 -9.34 -6.65
CA CYS A 72 -14.68 -10.65 -6.99
C CYS A 72 -14.70 -11.59 -5.78
N SER A 73 -15.28 -12.78 -5.94
CA SER A 73 -15.31 -13.81 -4.89
C SER A 73 -13.93 -14.36 -4.50
N ASN A 74 -12.92 -14.20 -5.36
CA ASN A 74 -11.55 -14.63 -5.07
C ASN A 74 -10.70 -13.56 -4.38
N PHE A 75 -11.27 -12.39 -4.10
CA PHE A 75 -10.58 -11.35 -3.34
C PHE A 75 -10.62 -11.69 -1.83
N PRO A 76 -9.53 -11.53 -1.09
CA PRO A 76 -8.19 -11.07 -1.47
C PRO A 76 -7.21 -12.19 -1.85
N ALA A 77 -7.67 -13.45 -1.90
CA ALA A 77 -6.80 -14.63 -1.98
C ALA A 77 -5.95 -14.69 -3.27
N CYS A 78 -6.50 -14.29 -4.41
CA CYS A 78 -5.77 -14.40 -5.69
C CYS A 78 -4.65 -13.36 -5.89
N GLY A 79 -4.60 -12.30 -5.10
CA GLY A 79 -3.56 -11.27 -5.17
C GLY A 79 -3.55 -10.38 -6.42
N GLY A 80 -4.48 -10.58 -7.35
CA GLY A 80 -4.58 -9.79 -8.59
C GLY A 80 -5.10 -8.37 -8.38
N CYS A 81 -5.87 -8.15 -7.31
CA CYS A 81 -6.45 -6.87 -6.93
C CYS A 81 -6.11 -6.58 -5.47
N MET A 82 -5.82 -5.31 -5.14
CA MET A 82 -5.42 -4.93 -3.80
C MET A 82 -6.47 -4.06 -3.08
N TYR A 83 -7.25 -3.30 -3.82
CA TYR A 83 -8.04 -2.20 -3.27
C TYR A 83 -9.53 -2.27 -3.64
N GLN A 84 -10.09 -3.47 -3.89
CA GLN A 84 -11.49 -3.61 -4.29
C GLN A 84 -12.49 -3.12 -3.25
N THR A 85 -12.12 -3.13 -1.98
CA THR A 85 -12.96 -2.66 -0.86
C THR A 85 -12.95 -1.15 -0.68
N MET A 86 -12.02 -0.44 -1.34
CA MET A 86 -11.98 1.02 -1.35
C MET A 86 -12.83 1.58 -2.49
N LEU A 87 -13.48 2.72 -2.27
CA LEU A 87 -14.08 3.49 -3.36
C LEU A 87 -13.01 3.95 -4.35
N TYR A 88 -13.36 4.06 -5.63
CA TYR A 88 -12.39 4.39 -6.68
C TYR A 88 -11.74 5.77 -6.48
N GLU A 89 -12.50 6.75 -6.02
CA GLU A 89 -12.01 8.07 -5.65
C GLU A 89 -10.94 8.01 -4.54
N ASP A 90 -11.15 7.18 -3.51
CA ASP A 90 -10.16 6.97 -2.43
C ASP A 90 -8.89 6.29 -2.95
N GLN A 91 -9.02 5.35 -3.91
CA GLN A 91 -7.88 4.74 -4.60
C GLN A 91 -7.08 5.78 -5.39
N LEU A 92 -7.76 6.66 -6.14
CA LEU A 92 -7.12 7.74 -6.90
C LEU A 92 -6.40 8.71 -5.98
N ALA A 93 -7.06 9.15 -4.91
CA ALA A 93 -6.47 10.07 -3.93
C ALA A 93 -5.22 9.46 -3.27
N MET A 94 -5.25 8.17 -2.92
CA MET A 94 -4.09 7.47 -2.36
C MET A 94 -2.94 7.40 -3.38
N LYS A 95 -3.21 7.02 -4.62
CA LYS A 95 -2.21 6.93 -5.69
C LYS A 95 -1.62 8.30 -6.04
N ALA A 96 -2.44 9.34 -6.07
CA ALA A 96 -1.97 10.71 -6.27
C ALA A 96 -0.96 11.12 -5.20
N ARG A 97 -1.26 10.87 -3.93
CA ARG A 97 -0.32 11.14 -2.82
C ARG A 97 0.98 10.35 -2.95
N GLN A 98 0.90 9.07 -3.32
CA GLN A 98 2.07 8.21 -3.49
C GLN A 98 2.99 8.72 -4.60
N VAL A 99 2.43 9.08 -5.76
CA VAL A 99 3.20 9.58 -6.89
C VAL A 99 3.77 10.96 -6.59
N LYS A 100 2.94 11.85 -6.00
CA LYS A 100 3.41 13.18 -5.58
C LYS A 100 4.59 13.09 -4.63
N ALA A 101 4.53 12.21 -3.61
CA ALA A 101 5.63 12.04 -2.66
C ALA A 101 6.93 11.57 -3.33
N LEU A 102 6.86 10.73 -4.37
CA LEU A 102 8.03 10.30 -5.13
C LEU A 102 8.60 11.45 -5.98
N LEU A 103 7.74 12.23 -6.63
CA LEU A 103 8.15 13.38 -7.42
C LEU A 103 8.76 14.47 -6.55
N ASP A 104 8.10 14.81 -5.43
CA ASP A 104 8.61 15.78 -4.46
C ASP A 104 10.03 15.41 -4.02
N ALA A 105 10.25 14.15 -3.62
CA ALA A 105 11.55 13.68 -3.20
C ALA A 105 12.61 13.78 -4.31
N ALA A 106 12.28 13.40 -5.55
CA ALA A 106 13.21 13.44 -6.67
C ALA A 106 13.57 14.88 -7.09
N ILE A 107 12.59 15.78 -7.05
CA ILE A 107 12.77 17.19 -7.44
C ILE A 107 13.58 17.95 -6.38
N ILE A 108 13.32 17.71 -5.10
CA ILE A 108 14.10 18.24 -3.98
C ILE A 108 15.55 17.73 -4.04
N ASP A 109 15.75 16.44 -4.31
CA ASP A 109 17.08 15.84 -4.44
C ASP A 109 17.86 16.42 -5.63
N ALA A 110 17.16 16.82 -6.69
CA ALA A 110 17.73 17.55 -7.83
C ALA A 110 18.01 19.04 -7.56
N GLY A 111 17.69 19.54 -6.37
CA GLY A 111 17.91 20.93 -5.98
C GLY A 111 16.88 21.93 -6.54
N GLN A 112 15.77 21.45 -7.10
CA GLN A 112 14.68 22.30 -7.60
C GLN A 112 13.66 22.53 -6.49
N VAL A 113 13.88 23.57 -5.71
CA VAL A 113 13.05 23.93 -4.56
C VAL A 113 12.64 25.40 -4.64
N ASP A 114 11.43 25.68 -4.13
CA ASP A 114 10.94 27.03 -3.93
C ASP A 114 11.62 27.71 -2.71
N GLU A 115 11.21 28.95 -2.41
CA GLU A 115 11.74 29.73 -1.29
C GLU A 115 11.50 29.08 0.08
N GLU A 116 10.49 28.19 0.19
CA GLU A 116 10.18 27.44 1.40
C GLU A 116 10.89 26.09 1.48
N GLY A 117 11.70 25.72 0.48
CA GLY A 117 12.40 24.44 0.40
C GLY A 117 11.51 23.27 -0.04
N LYS A 118 10.33 23.54 -0.60
CA LYS A 118 9.45 22.53 -1.20
C LYS A 118 9.80 22.31 -2.67
N ALA A 119 9.42 21.15 -3.21
CA ALA A 119 9.60 20.84 -4.62
C ALA A 119 8.88 21.87 -5.51
N ASP A 120 9.64 22.54 -6.37
CA ASP A 120 9.14 23.59 -7.28
C ASP A 120 8.66 22.99 -8.58
N TYR A 121 7.40 22.57 -8.60
CA TYR A 121 6.68 22.10 -9.79
C TYR A 121 5.18 22.12 -9.59
N CYS A 122 4.42 22.05 -10.69
CA CYS A 122 2.97 21.89 -10.65
C CYS A 122 2.58 20.42 -10.75
N PHE A 123 1.95 19.90 -9.69
CA PHE A 123 1.34 18.56 -9.72
C PHE A 123 -0.13 18.67 -10.20
N GLU A 124 -0.38 18.34 -11.46
CA GLU A 124 -1.72 18.46 -12.08
C GLU A 124 -2.74 17.41 -11.55
N GLY A 125 -2.32 16.46 -10.73
CA GLY A 125 -3.18 15.45 -10.16
C GLY A 125 -3.12 14.10 -10.87
N ILE A 126 -4.20 13.34 -10.80
CA ILE A 126 -4.33 12.01 -11.40
C ILE A 126 -5.59 11.94 -12.27
N LYS A 127 -5.45 11.41 -13.46
CA LYS A 127 -6.58 11.15 -14.36
C LYS A 127 -7.15 9.75 -14.07
N GLY A 128 -8.42 9.69 -13.70
CA GLY A 128 -9.14 8.44 -13.48
C GLY A 128 -9.44 7.69 -14.78
N SER A 129 -9.58 6.36 -14.66
CA SER A 129 -10.12 5.54 -15.75
C SER A 129 -11.63 5.74 -15.85
N PRO A 130 -12.23 5.77 -17.05
CA PRO A 130 -13.68 5.78 -17.22
C PRO A 130 -14.33 4.47 -16.75
N MET A 131 -13.54 3.39 -16.59
CA MET A 131 -14.01 2.08 -16.13
C MET A 131 -13.18 1.64 -14.92
N GLU A 132 -13.84 1.27 -13.82
CA GLU A 132 -13.19 0.73 -12.63
C GLU A 132 -12.86 -0.76 -12.76
N PHE A 133 -13.69 -1.51 -13.49
CA PHE A 133 -13.60 -2.95 -13.68
C PHE A 133 -13.65 -3.29 -15.17
N ALA A 134 -13.27 -4.51 -15.50
CA ALA A 134 -13.33 -5.07 -16.85
C ALA A 134 -12.56 -4.27 -17.93
N TYR A 135 -11.59 -3.46 -17.54
CA TYR A 135 -10.76 -2.66 -18.46
C TYR A 135 -9.53 -3.41 -18.97
N ARG A 136 -9.16 -4.50 -18.32
CA ARG A 136 -7.93 -5.24 -18.62
C ARG A 136 -8.20 -6.27 -19.72
N ASN A 137 -7.44 -6.21 -20.80
CA ASN A 137 -7.56 -7.11 -21.94
C ASN A 137 -6.45 -8.17 -22.03
N LYS A 138 -5.47 -8.14 -21.12
CA LYS A 138 -4.45 -9.19 -20.97
C LYS A 138 -4.28 -9.53 -19.50
N MET A 139 -4.32 -10.82 -19.19
CA MET A 139 -4.04 -11.35 -17.84
C MET A 139 -3.07 -12.52 -17.95
N GLU A 140 -2.19 -12.64 -16.96
CA GLU A 140 -1.29 -13.77 -16.79
C GLU A 140 -1.65 -14.47 -15.48
N PHE A 141 -1.86 -15.77 -15.54
CA PHE A 141 -2.18 -16.59 -14.39
C PHE A 141 -1.01 -17.52 -14.09
N SER A 142 -0.63 -17.61 -12.82
CA SER A 142 0.29 -18.62 -12.34
C SER A 142 -0.50 -19.75 -11.71
N PHE A 143 -0.24 -20.98 -12.14
CA PHE A 143 -0.78 -22.17 -11.48
C PHE A 143 0.01 -22.43 -10.20
N GLY A 144 -0.68 -22.78 -9.15
CA GLY A 144 -0.10 -23.17 -7.86
C GLY A 144 -1.07 -24.06 -7.11
N ASP A 145 -0.56 -24.76 -6.14
CA ASP A 145 -1.37 -25.55 -5.22
C ASP A 145 -1.95 -24.69 -4.10
N ALA A 146 -3.01 -25.19 -3.48
CA ALA A 146 -3.72 -24.49 -2.41
C ALA A 146 -2.91 -24.33 -1.11
N TYR A 147 -1.73 -24.91 -1.05
CA TYR A 147 -0.86 -24.95 0.13
C TYR A 147 0.41 -24.13 -0.12
N LYS A 148 0.33 -22.83 0.12
CA LYS A 148 1.51 -21.98 0.24
C LYS A 148 1.72 -21.57 1.68
#